data_85100e825a05e304fa0cfa66bbc27748
#
_entry.id   85100e825a05e304fa0cfa66bbc27748
#
_cell.length_a   1.000
_cell.length_b   1.000
_cell.length_c   1.000
_cell.angle_alpha   90.00
_cell.angle_beta   90.00
_cell.angle_gamma   90.00
#
_symmetry.space_group_name_H-M   'P 1'
#
loop_
_entity.id
_entity.type
_entity.pdbx_description
1 polymer ?
#
loop_
_entity_poly.entity_id
_entity_poly.type
_entity_poly.pdbx_seq_one_letter_code
_entity_poly.pdbx_strand_id
1 'polypeptide(L)'
;AIQFSGVMKKLNLYWSAGGVRCRSFSKDHFKILKNNNCFYLKFGIESGSQKILDIMEKIFKTDDILEAIKNVNSVGIYTNPDALMLGMPGENRSTVMESARFIAKLRYTLNNNYIIGDPFWAIAIPGTPLYEYGVKIGIISKNIDNKEKYLYELADTNVRSMDKYLPFNNAKNSESFFWNTIFRIEGKRAYINNIFKNEKHIYNMLSKLYKMCLAPEIKNVQKALLKKRGNMAKVNVIVQFIITMISMTTPRFFYVPFNKFISNFVFFRKRWIYNKKGVKNFFTHETKRNKKYLIDSIDLTGKRKKEKSLRSFVNNDINISTGLFKNEVALSSLMKGR
;
A
#
# COMPACT_ATOMS: atom_id res chain seq x y z
N ALA A 1 22.01 -12.39 7.13
CA ALA A 1 22.04 -10.95 7.45
C ALA A 1 23.13 -10.62 8.48
N ILE A 2 23.24 -11.36 9.59
CA ILE A 2 24.25 -11.09 10.65
C ILE A 2 25.67 -11.22 10.11
N GLN A 3 25.99 -12.33 9.43
CA GLN A 3 27.32 -12.52 8.81
C GLN A 3 27.64 -11.40 7.80
N PHE A 4 26.70 -11.07 6.92
CA PHE A 4 26.84 -9.96 5.99
C PHE A 4 27.13 -8.64 6.70
N SER A 5 26.38 -8.34 7.77
CA SER A 5 26.60 -7.11 8.54
C SER A 5 28.01 -7.05 9.16
N GLY A 6 28.58 -8.18 9.56
CA GLY A 6 29.95 -8.27 10.05
C GLY A 6 30.99 -7.94 8.98
N VAL A 7 30.76 -8.34 7.73
CA VAL A 7 31.60 -7.95 6.59
C VAL A 7 31.54 -6.43 6.35
N MET A 8 30.34 -5.85 6.36
CA MET A 8 30.16 -4.41 6.19
C MET A 8 30.90 -3.60 7.26
N LYS A 9 30.89 -4.07 8.52
CA LYS A 9 31.65 -3.46 9.59
C LYS A 9 33.17 -3.53 9.34
N LYS A 10 33.69 -4.70 8.96
CA LYS A 10 35.13 -4.87 8.63
C LYS A 10 35.59 -3.94 7.52
N LEU A 11 34.72 -3.71 6.53
CA LEU A 11 34.98 -2.79 5.40
C LEU A 11 34.68 -1.32 5.74
N ASN A 12 34.26 -1.02 6.97
CA ASN A 12 33.85 0.31 7.42
C ASN A 12 32.75 0.95 6.53
N LEU A 13 31.82 0.14 6.01
CA LEU A 13 30.74 0.58 5.14
C LEU A 13 29.44 0.73 5.92
N TYR A 14 28.74 1.85 5.69
CA TYR A 14 27.35 2.01 6.11
C TYR A 14 26.43 1.34 5.08
N TRP A 15 25.37 0.71 5.57
CA TRP A 15 24.46 -0.04 4.71
C TRP A 15 23.00 0.05 5.15
N SER A 16 22.13 -0.23 4.21
CA SER A 16 20.68 -0.31 4.40
C SER A 16 20.11 -1.55 3.73
N ALA A 17 18.94 -1.99 4.17
CA ALA A 17 18.22 -3.08 3.53
C ALA A 17 16.73 -2.76 3.39
N GLY A 18 16.14 -3.22 2.29
CA GLY A 18 14.71 -3.19 2.02
C GLY A 18 14.08 -4.59 2.00
N GLY A 19 12.74 -4.65 2.11
CA GLY A 19 12.01 -5.92 2.07
C GLY A 19 12.18 -6.80 3.31
N VAL A 20 12.58 -6.21 4.44
CA VAL A 20 12.76 -6.96 5.69
C VAL A 20 11.40 -7.40 6.22
N ARG A 21 11.28 -8.70 6.57
CA ARG A 21 10.07 -9.22 7.20
C ARG A 21 10.04 -8.86 8.68
N CYS A 22 8.89 -8.46 9.19
CA CYS A 22 8.75 -7.95 10.57
C CYS A 22 9.16 -8.96 11.65
N ARG A 23 9.02 -10.28 11.41
CA ARG A 23 9.42 -11.35 12.33
C ARG A 23 10.83 -11.91 12.12
N SER A 24 11.63 -11.32 11.22
CA SER A 24 12.95 -11.87 10.90
C SER A 24 14.01 -11.64 11.97
N PHE A 25 13.82 -10.64 12.81
CA PHE A 25 14.84 -10.20 13.76
C PHE A 25 14.25 -9.90 15.14
N SER A 26 14.94 -10.36 16.19
CA SER A 26 14.71 -9.91 17.56
C SER A 26 15.37 -8.55 17.80
N LYS A 27 15.08 -7.94 18.95
CA LYS A 27 15.72 -6.69 19.37
C LYS A 27 17.25 -6.81 19.43
N ASP A 28 17.77 -7.96 19.86
CA ASP A 28 19.23 -8.16 19.95
C ASP A 28 19.88 -8.30 18.57
N HIS A 29 19.20 -8.92 17.63
CA HIS A 29 19.64 -8.90 16.23
C HIS A 29 19.72 -7.45 15.70
N PHE A 30 18.74 -6.60 15.98
CA PHE A 30 18.81 -5.19 15.57
C PHE A 30 19.97 -4.43 16.21
N LYS A 31 20.32 -4.73 17.49
CA LYS A 31 21.53 -4.16 18.12
C LYS A 31 22.79 -4.56 17.37
N ILE A 32 22.92 -5.86 17.01
CA ILE A 32 24.06 -6.34 16.22
C ILE A 32 24.13 -5.62 14.87
N LEU A 33 23.02 -5.52 14.15
CA LEU A 33 22.98 -4.82 12.87
C LEU A 33 23.39 -3.36 13.02
N LYS A 34 22.91 -2.66 14.06
CA LYS A 34 23.30 -1.27 14.37
C LYS A 34 24.78 -1.13 14.63
N ASN A 35 25.35 -2.00 15.47
CA ASN A 35 26.77 -2.01 15.77
C ASN A 35 27.64 -2.37 14.55
N ASN A 36 27.04 -2.96 13.54
CA ASN A 36 27.65 -3.30 12.25
C ASN A 36 27.26 -2.31 11.15
N ASN A 37 27.09 -1.03 11.48
CA ASN A 37 26.89 0.10 10.56
C ASN A 37 25.58 0.06 9.76
N CYS A 38 24.54 -0.71 10.18
CA CYS A 38 23.21 -0.61 9.60
C CYS A 38 22.57 0.70 10.04
N PHE A 39 22.19 1.57 9.11
CA PHE A 39 21.55 2.84 9.45
C PHE A 39 20.07 2.89 9.07
N TYR A 40 19.59 2.06 8.12
CA TYR A 40 18.22 2.06 7.66
C TYR A 40 17.71 0.66 7.31
N LEU A 41 16.48 0.35 7.78
CA LEU A 41 15.77 -0.87 7.41
C LEU A 41 14.36 -0.52 6.94
N LYS A 42 13.95 -1.04 5.77
CA LYS A 42 12.60 -0.89 5.24
C LYS A 42 11.84 -2.22 5.36
N PHE A 43 10.76 -2.20 6.13
CA PHE A 43 9.90 -3.38 6.31
C PHE A 43 8.84 -3.48 5.22
N GLY A 44 8.54 -4.69 4.77
CA GLY A 44 7.39 -5.00 3.94
C GLY A 44 6.15 -5.10 4.83
N ILE A 45 5.47 -3.98 5.06
CA ILE A 45 4.26 -3.89 5.90
C ILE A 45 3.03 -4.38 5.13
N GLU A 46 2.95 -4.04 3.87
CA GLU A 46 1.93 -4.38 2.87
C GLU A 46 0.53 -3.86 3.20
N SER A 47 -0.02 -4.15 4.38
CA SER A 47 -1.34 -3.70 4.83
C SER A 47 -1.38 -3.48 6.35
N GLY A 48 -2.23 -2.58 6.79
CA GLY A 48 -2.57 -2.41 8.21
C GLY A 48 -3.87 -3.10 8.59
N SER A 49 -4.51 -3.82 7.67
CA SER A 49 -5.68 -4.66 7.93
C SER A 49 -5.26 -6.12 8.03
N GLN A 50 -5.57 -6.77 9.17
CA GLN A 50 -5.26 -8.18 9.36
C GLN A 50 -5.92 -9.06 8.31
N LYS A 51 -7.17 -8.76 7.94
CA LYS A 51 -7.89 -9.47 6.86
C LYS A 51 -7.08 -9.47 5.56
N ILE A 52 -6.49 -8.35 5.19
CA ILE A 52 -5.72 -8.25 3.94
C ILE A 52 -4.37 -8.98 4.08
N LEU A 53 -3.72 -8.89 5.24
CA LEU A 53 -2.49 -9.65 5.51
C LEU A 53 -2.74 -11.17 5.41
N ASP A 54 -3.87 -11.65 5.93
CA ASP A 54 -4.25 -13.06 5.86
C ASP A 54 -4.53 -13.50 4.41
N ILE A 55 -5.23 -12.69 3.62
CA ILE A 55 -5.44 -12.93 2.19
C ILE A 55 -4.12 -13.02 1.42
N MET A 56 -3.13 -12.18 1.79
CA MET A 56 -1.79 -12.17 1.21
C MET A 56 -0.88 -13.27 1.75
N GLU A 57 -1.36 -14.13 2.66
CA GLU A 57 -0.56 -15.16 3.34
C GLU A 57 0.66 -14.60 4.08
N LYS A 58 0.55 -13.39 4.61
CA LYS A 58 1.59 -12.86 5.48
C LYS A 58 1.53 -13.58 6.83
N ILE A 59 2.63 -14.22 7.21
CA ILE A 59 2.71 -15.07 8.42
C ILE A 59 2.75 -14.21 9.70
N PHE A 60 2.76 -12.87 9.58
CA PHE A 60 2.82 -11.93 10.69
C PHE A 60 1.51 -11.17 10.89
N LYS A 61 1.31 -10.71 12.11
CA LYS A 61 0.16 -9.88 12.50
C LYS A 61 0.55 -8.39 12.53
N THR A 62 -0.45 -7.51 12.60
CA THR A 62 -0.23 -6.08 12.77
C THR A 62 0.57 -5.75 14.04
N ASP A 63 0.41 -6.53 15.11
CA ASP A 63 1.18 -6.35 16.34
C ASP A 63 2.65 -6.71 16.18
N ASP A 64 2.98 -7.76 15.39
CA ASP A 64 4.37 -8.10 15.04
C ASP A 64 5.05 -6.94 14.29
N ILE A 65 4.30 -6.25 13.40
CA ILE A 65 4.80 -5.07 12.70
C ILE A 65 5.11 -3.94 13.69
N LEU A 66 4.17 -3.66 14.60
CA LEU A 66 4.34 -2.60 15.59
C LEU A 66 5.53 -2.88 16.51
N GLU A 67 5.70 -4.13 16.92
CA GLU A 67 6.83 -4.56 17.75
C GLU A 67 8.16 -4.40 17.00
N ALA A 68 8.25 -4.87 15.75
CA ALA A 68 9.46 -4.72 14.93
C ALA A 68 9.84 -3.25 14.76
N ILE A 69 8.87 -2.37 14.50
CA ILE A 69 9.08 -0.93 14.37
C ILE A 69 9.57 -0.30 15.69
N LYS A 70 9.00 -0.69 16.84
CA LYS A 70 9.46 -0.24 18.15
C LYS A 70 10.90 -0.70 18.43
N ASN A 71 11.19 -1.96 18.16
CA ASN A 71 12.50 -2.56 18.40
C ASN A 71 13.59 -1.90 17.55
N VAL A 72 13.37 -1.72 16.26
CA VAL A 72 14.32 -1.08 15.35
C VAL A 72 14.57 0.38 15.72
N ASN A 73 13.52 1.11 16.11
CA ASN A 73 13.62 2.50 16.55
C ASN A 73 14.39 2.61 17.87
N SER A 74 14.16 1.69 18.80
CA SER A 74 14.81 1.71 20.13
C SER A 74 16.32 1.51 20.08
N VAL A 75 16.85 0.90 19.02
CA VAL A 75 18.30 0.73 18.79
C VAL A 75 18.91 1.80 17.89
N GLY A 76 18.12 2.78 17.46
CA GLY A 76 18.58 3.90 16.63
C GLY A 76 18.86 3.53 15.17
N ILE A 77 18.24 2.50 14.63
CA ILE A 77 18.18 2.25 13.18
C ILE A 77 16.96 3.00 12.62
N TYR A 78 17.18 3.80 11.59
CA TYR A 78 16.10 4.52 10.96
C TYR A 78 15.18 3.57 10.19
N THR A 79 13.88 3.84 10.21
CA THR A 79 12.90 3.13 9.40
C THR A 79 11.76 4.05 8.98
N ASN A 80 11.11 3.73 7.85
CA ASN A 80 9.95 4.47 7.36
C ASN A 80 8.82 3.49 7.01
N PRO A 81 7.65 3.61 7.63
CA PRO A 81 6.53 2.69 7.44
C PRO A 81 5.68 3.04 6.21
N ASP A 82 6.29 3.27 5.04
CA ASP A 82 5.59 3.71 3.82
C ASP A 82 5.23 2.58 2.84
N ALA A 83 5.62 1.34 3.15
CA ALA A 83 5.39 0.21 2.24
C ALA A 83 3.98 -0.38 2.44
N LEU A 84 2.94 0.37 2.05
CA LEU A 84 1.56 -0.09 2.01
C LEU A 84 1.08 -0.25 0.58
N MET A 85 0.26 -1.27 0.38
CA MET A 85 -0.34 -1.60 -0.90
C MET A 85 -1.87 -1.54 -0.80
N LEU A 86 -2.51 -0.93 -1.79
CA LEU A 86 -3.96 -0.89 -1.95
C LEU A 86 -4.39 -1.68 -3.19
N GLY A 87 -5.62 -2.09 -3.21
CA GLY A 87 -6.24 -2.72 -4.37
C GLY A 87 -6.16 -4.24 -4.37
N MET A 88 -5.80 -4.85 -3.25
CA MET A 88 -5.78 -6.30 -3.11
C MET A 88 -7.19 -6.92 -3.20
N PRO A 89 -7.31 -8.20 -3.60
CA PRO A 89 -8.54 -8.96 -3.45
C PRO A 89 -9.08 -8.88 -2.02
N GLY A 90 -10.39 -8.78 -1.86
CA GLY A 90 -11.04 -8.66 -0.54
C GLY A 90 -10.93 -7.29 0.14
N GLU A 91 -10.20 -6.36 -0.45
CA GLU A 91 -10.09 -5.01 0.08
C GLU A 91 -11.37 -4.20 -0.16
N ASN A 92 -11.72 -3.40 0.83
CA ASN A 92 -12.86 -2.50 0.81
C ASN A 92 -12.53 -1.23 1.60
N ARG A 93 -13.48 -0.30 1.70
CA ARG A 93 -13.29 0.97 2.41
C ARG A 93 -12.89 0.78 3.88
N SER A 94 -13.46 -0.22 4.58
CA SER A 94 -13.13 -0.47 5.99
C SER A 94 -11.67 -0.89 6.15
N THR A 95 -11.19 -1.83 5.34
CA THR A 95 -9.79 -2.32 5.40
C THR A 95 -8.80 -1.23 5.01
N VAL A 96 -9.16 -0.35 4.06
CA VAL A 96 -8.36 0.84 3.71
C VAL A 96 -8.26 1.81 4.89
N MET A 97 -9.36 2.05 5.61
CA MET A 97 -9.37 2.90 6.80
C MET A 97 -8.61 2.27 7.98
N GLU A 98 -8.68 0.94 8.14
CA GLU A 98 -7.84 0.20 9.10
C GLU A 98 -6.36 0.41 8.81
N SER A 99 -5.95 0.23 7.56
CA SER A 99 -4.56 0.44 7.12
C SER A 99 -4.11 1.88 7.35
N ALA A 100 -4.98 2.86 7.08
CA ALA A 100 -4.71 4.27 7.33
C ALA A 100 -4.49 4.58 8.83
N ARG A 101 -5.33 4.03 9.69
CA ARG A 101 -5.19 4.18 11.15
C ARG A 101 -3.95 3.49 11.68
N PHE A 102 -3.63 2.33 11.13
CA PHE A 102 -2.44 1.58 11.53
C PHE A 102 -1.15 2.31 11.17
N ILE A 103 -1.04 2.86 9.94
CA ILE A 103 0.14 3.64 9.55
C ILE A 103 0.30 4.90 10.41
N ALA A 104 -0.82 5.52 10.78
CA ALA A 104 -0.79 6.66 11.69
C ALA A 104 -0.23 6.28 13.06
N LYS A 105 -0.61 5.11 13.60
CA LYS A 105 -0.06 4.55 14.85
C LYS A 105 1.45 4.31 14.74
N LEU A 106 1.92 3.69 13.64
CA LEU A 106 3.34 3.45 13.40
C LEU A 106 4.14 4.76 13.32
N ARG A 107 3.65 5.74 12.58
CA ARG A 107 4.30 7.05 12.47
C ARG A 107 4.34 7.82 13.78
N TYR A 108 3.26 7.75 14.56
CA TYR A 108 3.23 8.32 15.89
C TYR A 108 4.27 7.66 16.81
N THR A 109 4.38 6.33 16.77
CA THR A 109 5.38 5.54 17.52
C THR A 109 6.82 5.94 17.16
N LEU A 110 7.09 6.25 15.91
CA LEU A 110 8.39 6.70 15.42
C LEU A 110 8.66 8.19 15.64
N ASN A 111 7.70 8.93 16.18
CA ASN A 111 7.75 10.38 16.30
C ASN A 111 8.04 11.08 14.94
N ASN A 112 7.57 10.49 13.85
CA ASN A 112 7.77 10.98 12.49
C ASN A 112 6.64 11.91 12.06
N ASN A 113 6.97 12.91 11.24
CA ASN A 113 5.98 13.75 10.58
C ASN A 113 4.97 12.91 9.81
N TYR A 114 3.69 13.28 9.92
CA TYR A 114 2.64 12.63 9.15
C TYR A 114 2.63 13.17 7.71
N ILE A 115 3.61 12.77 6.94
CA ILE A 115 3.61 12.94 5.49
C ILE A 115 3.28 11.58 4.90
N ILE A 116 2.07 11.43 4.36
CA ILE A 116 1.72 10.23 3.61
C ILE A 116 2.26 10.37 2.20
N GLY A 117 3.13 9.44 1.81
CA GLY A 117 3.29 9.10 0.41
C GLY A 117 2.03 8.39 -0.10
N ASP A 118 1.70 8.51 -1.38
CA ASP A 118 0.64 7.71 -1.96
C ASP A 118 0.96 6.23 -1.78
N PRO A 119 -0.01 5.40 -1.36
CA PRO A 119 0.19 3.96 -1.25
C PRO A 119 0.48 3.38 -2.64
N PHE A 120 1.16 2.24 -2.67
CA PHE A 120 1.36 1.49 -3.89
C PHE A 120 0.05 0.80 -4.29
N TRP A 121 -0.18 0.66 -5.58
CA TRP A 121 -1.29 -0.14 -6.09
C TRP A 121 -0.81 -1.56 -6.36
N ALA A 122 -1.65 -2.54 -6.04
CA ALA A 122 -1.36 -3.94 -6.27
C ALA A 122 -1.17 -4.21 -7.76
N ILE A 123 -0.06 -4.83 -8.12
CA ILE A 123 0.28 -5.20 -9.49
C ILE A 123 0.43 -6.71 -9.57
N ALA A 124 -0.26 -7.31 -10.51
CA ALA A 124 -0.23 -8.75 -10.74
C ALA A 124 0.96 -9.13 -11.63
N ILE A 125 2.05 -9.52 -11.01
CA ILE A 125 3.23 -10.00 -11.73
C ILE A 125 3.02 -11.48 -12.12
N PRO A 126 3.26 -11.89 -13.38
CA PRO A 126 3.16 -13.29 -13.79
C PRO A 126 3.92 -14.24 -12.86
N GLY A 127 3.31 -15.38 -12.56
CA GLY A 127 3.82 -16.34 -11.58
C GLY A 127 3.46 -16.04 -10.13
N THR A 128 2.76 -14.95 -9.85
CA THR A 128 2.26 -14.64 -8.51
C THR A 128 0.80 -15.09 -8.33
N PRO A 129 0.36 -15.44 -7.10
CA PRO A 129 -1.04 -15.75 -6.82
C PRO A 129 -2.02 -14.65 -7.24
N LEU A 130 -1.61 -13.37 -7.20
CA LEU A 130 -2.43 -12.25 -7.65
C LEU A 130 -2.65 -12.27 -9.17
N TYR A 131 -1.64 -12.67 -9.94
CA TYR A 131 -1.76 -12.81 -11.39
C TYR A 131 -2.74 -13.93 -11.74
N GLU A 132 -2.58 -15.10 -11.13
CA GLU A 132 -3.48 -16.25 -11.33
C GLU A 132 -4.92 -15.93 -10.94
N TYR A 133 -5.09 -15.20 -9.83
CA TYR A 133 -6.38 -14.67 -9.42
C TYR A 133 -6.98 -13.73 -10.49
N GLY A 134 -6.18 -12.81 -11.03
CA GLY A 134 -6.59 -11.89 -12.10
C GLY A 134 -7.06 -12.61 -13.37
N VAL A 135 -6.36 -13.70 -13.73
CA VAL A 135 -6.76 -14.58 -14.84
C VAL A 135 -8.08 -15.29 -14.52
N LYS A 136 -8.24 -15.81 -13.29
CA LYS A 136 -9.43 -16.53 -12.85
C LYS A 136 -10.69 -15.66 -12.86
N ILE A 137 -10.59 -14.41 -12.40
CA ILE A 137 -11.71 -13.45 -12.41
C ILE A 137 -11.92 -12.78 -13.79
N GLY A 138 -11.07 -13.09 -14.77
CA GLY A 138 -11.21 -12.64 -16.15
C GLY A 138 -10.77 -11.20 -16.44
N ILE A 139 -10.00 -10.58 -15.54
CA ILE A 139 -9.42 -9.24 -15.78
C ILE A 139 -8.07 -9.30 -16.50
N ILE A 140 -7.40 -10.44 -16.45
CA ILE A 140 -6.18 -10.74 -17.22
C ILE A 140 -6.52 -11.82 -18.23
N SER A 141 -6.13 -11.60 -19.48
CA SER A 141 -6.40 -12.54 -20.57
C SER A 141 -5.58 -13.83 -20.42
N LYS A 142 -6.19 -14.95 -20.81
CA LYS A 142 -5.49 -16.26 -20.93
C LYS A 142 -4.69 -16.38 -22.22
N ASN A 143 -4.96 -15.54 -23.24
CA ASN A 143 -4.27 -15.60 -24.52
C ASN A 143 -2.82 -15.17 -24.39
N ILE A 144 -1.91 -15.89 -25.05
CA ILE A 144 -0.46 -15.69 -24.97
C ILE A 144 -0.02 -14.33 -25.52
N ASP A 145 -0.61 -13.89 -26.64
CA ASP A 145 -0.29 -12.59 -27.27
C ASP A 145 -0.65 -11.42 -26.37
N ASN A 146 -1.75 -11.57 -25.62
CA ASN A 146 -2.15 -10.56 -24.61
C ASN A 146 -1.29 -10.60 -23.35
N LYS A 147 -0.63 -11.74 -23.05
CA LYS A 147 0.33 -11.83 -21.93
C LYS A 147 1.59 -11.04 -22.22
N GLU A 148 2.13 -11.12 -23.42
CA GLU A 148 3.29 -10.34 -23.84
C GLU A 148 3.00 -8.85 -23.75
N LYS A 149 1.87 -8.42 -24.32
CA LYS A 149 1.41 -7.03 -24.21
C LYS A 149 1.26 -6.59 -22.74
N TYR A 150 0.71 -7.46 -21.89
CA TYR A 150 0.59 -7.19 -20.46
C TYR A 150 1.96 -6.99 -19.77
N LEU A 151 2.98 -7.78 -20.14
CA LEU A 151 4.34 -7.62 -19.64
C LEU A 151 4.96 -6.27 -20.03
N TYR A 152 4.78 -5.84 -21.27
CA TYR A 152 5.22 -4.50 -21.71
C TYR A 152 4.52 -3.40 -20.92
N GLU A 153 3.21 -3.53 -20.70
CA GLU A 153 2.45 -2.57 -19.89
C GLU A 153 2.93 -2.54 -18.43
N LEU A 154 3.33 -3.70 -17.87
CA LEU A 154 3.91 -3.78 -16.52
C LEU A 154 5.27 -3.10 -16.43
N ALA A 155 6.14 -3.27 -17.43
CA ALA A 155 7.48 -2.69 -17.44
C ALA A 155 7.45 -1.16 -17.36
N ASP A 156 6.40 -0.53 -17.90
CA ASP A 156 6.18 0.93 -17.87
C ASP A 156 5.20 1.38 -16.78
N THR A 157 4.94 0.54 -15.77
CA THR A 157 3.95 0.85 -14.75
C THR A 157 4.56 1.63 -13.57
N ASN A 158 4.00 2.82 -13.31
CA ASN A 158 4.23 3.51 -12.05
C ASN A 158 3.31 2.94 -10.97
N VAL A 159 3.87 2.19 -10.03
CA VAL A 159 3.13 1.54 -8.92
C VAL A 159 2.37 2.50 -8.01
N ARG A 160 2.64 3.80 -8.08
CA ARG A 160 1.91 4.84 -7.35
C ARG A 160 0.78 5.47 -8.17
N SER A 161 0.72 5.18 -9.48
CA SER A 161 -0.35 5.63 -10.35
C SER A 161 -1.44 4.57 -10.48
N MET A 162 -2.69 5.00 -10.49
CA MET A 162 -3.81 4.11 -10.79
C MET A 162 -4.01 3.86 -12.29
N ASP A 163 -3.24 4.50 -13.16
CA ASP A 163 -3.50 4.47 -14.61
C ASP A 163 -3.46 3.05 -15.19
N LYS A 164 -2.56 2.22 -14.66
CA LYS A 164 -2.37 0.81 -15.05
C LYS A 164 -2.93 -0.18 -14.02
N TYR A 165 -3.62 0.30 -12.99
CA TYR A 165 -4.19 -0.56 -11.96
C TYR A 165 -5.33 -1.41 -12.50
N LEU A 166 -5.31 -2.71 -12.18
CA LEU A 166 -6.39 -3.64 -12.44
C LEU A 166 -7.23 -3.83 -11.16
N PRO A 167 -8.56 -3.70 -11.24
CA PRO A 167 -9.42 -3.77 -10.05
C PRO A 167 -9.64 -5.23 -9.61
N PHE A 168 -8.78 -5.76 -8.75
CA PHE A 168 -8.86 -7.13 -8.21
C PHE A 168 -9.95 -7.34 -7.16
N ASN A 169 -10.58 -6.27 -6.69
CA ASN A 169 -11.64 -6.30 -5.68
C ASN A 169 -13.03 -6.05 -6.32
N ASN A 170 -14.09 -6.15 -5.52
CA ASN A 170 -15.45 -5.94 -5.98
C ASN A 170 -15.87 -4.46 -6.09
N ALA A 171 -15.01 -3.53 -5.72
CA ALA A 171 -15.35 -2.11 -5.73
C ALA A 171 -15.47 -1.56 -7.17
N LYS A 172 -16.35 -0.58 -7.34
CA LYS A 172 -16.39 0.23 -8.57
C LYS A 172 -15.07 1.03 -8.69
N ASN A 173 -14.64 1.30 -9.91
CA ASN A 173 -13.41 2.08 -10.15
C ASN A 173 -13.42 3.45 -9.43
N SER A 174 -14.57 4.13 -9.40
CA SER A 174 -14.71 5.39 -8.66
C SER A 174 -14.56 5.21 -7.13
N GLU A 175 -14.96 4.08 -6.59
CA GLU A 175 -14.76 3.75 -5.18
C GLU A 175 -13.28 3.47 -4.88
N SER A 176 -12.62 2.67 -5.71
CA SER A 176 -11.17 2.42 -5.58
C SER A 176 -10.37 3.73 -5.71
N PHE A 177 -10.75 4.62 -6.61
CA PHE A 177 -10.14 5.95 -6.73
C PHE A 177 -10.32 6.79 -5.45
N PHE A 178 -11.50 6.71 -4.83
CA PHE A 178 -11.78 7.37 -3.55
C PHE A 178 -10.91 6.83 -2.40
N TRP A 179 -10.48 5.56 -2.45
CA TRP A 179 -9.67 4.95 -1.39
C TRP A 179 -8.37 5.70 -1.12
N ASN A 180 -7.73 6.25 -2.15
CA ASN A 180 -6.53 7.06 -1.97
C ASN A 180 -6.80 8.31 -1.14
N THR A 181 -7.94 8.96 -1.39
CA THR A 181 -8.37 10.15 -0.64
C THR A 181 -8.71 9.81 0.81
N ILE A 182 -9.54 8.77 1.02
CA ILE A 182 -9.98 8.40 2.38
C ILE A 182 -8.81 7.86 3.21
N PHE A 183 -7.87 7.13 2.61
CA PHE A 183 -6.65 6.67 3.28
C PHE A 183 -5.85 7.84 3.86
N ARG A 184 -5.61 8.87 3.06
CA ARG A 184 -4.85 10.06 3.50
C ARG A 184 -5.57 10.83 4.61
N ILE A 185 -6.87 11.04 4.49
CA ILE A 185 -7.66 11.80 5.47
C ILE A 185 -7.80 11.02 6.77
N GLU A 186 -8.21 9.76 6.70
CA GLU A 186 -8.41 8.92 7.89
C GLU A 186 -7.10 8.72 8.66
N GLY A 187 -5.99 8.56 7.93
CA GLY A 187 -4.68 8.45 8.55
C GLY A 187 -4.27 9.73 9.28
N LYS A 188 -4.46 10.91 8.69
CA LYS A 188 -4.20 12.18 9.38
C LYS A 188 -5.06 12.35 10.63
N ARG A 189 -6.36 12.04 10.52
CA ARG A 189 -7.28 12.09 11.67
C ARG A 189 -6.82 11.17 12.79
N ALA A 190 -6.45 9.94 12.46
CA ALA A 190 -5.96 8.97 13.43
C ALA A 190 -4.64 9.44 14.08
N TYR A 191 -3.74 10.06 13.31
CA TYR A 191 -2.51 10.60 13.84
C TYR A 191 -2.76 11.75 14.82
N ILE A 192 -3.62 12.69 14.47
CA ILE A 192 -4.05 13.80 15.34
C ILE A 192 -4.71 13.27 16.61
N ASN A 193 -5.59 12.27 16.49
CA ASN A 193 -6.21 11.63 17.65
C ASN A 193 -5.18 10.97 18.58
N ASN A 194 -4.12 10.36 18.03
CA ASN A 194 -3.01 9.83 18.83
C ASN A 194 -2.27 10.94 19.60
N ILE A 195 -2.09 12.11 19.00
CA ILE A 195 -1.52 13.27 19.70
C ILE A 195 -2.43 13.69 20.86
N PHE A 196 -3.72 13.92 20.61
CA PHE A 196 -4.67 14.32 21.67
C PHE A 196 -4.78 13.29 22.81
N LYS A 197 -4.74 11.99 22.47
CA LYS A 197 -4.88 10.91 23.46
C LYS A 197 -3.66 10.78 24.37
N ASN A 198 -2.46 11.05 23.85
CA ASN A 198 -1.22 10.68 24.55
C ASN A 198 -0.43 11.90 25.06
N GLU A 199 -0.69 13.11 24.56
CA GLU A 199 -0.02 14.30 25.03
C GLU A 199 -0.81 14.97 26.16
N LYS A 200 -0.22 14.98 27.35
CA LYS A 200 -0.86 15.58 28.54
C LYS A 200 -0.67 17.10 28.62
N HIS A 201 0.43 17.62 28.07
CA HIS A 201 0.76 19.05 28.12
C HIS A 201 0.31 19.75 26.84
N ILE A 202 -0.50 20.80 26.99
CA ILE A 202 -1.06 21.54 25.86
C ILE A 202 0.00 22.11 24.93
N TYR A 203 1.11 22.61 25.46
CA TYR A 203 2.23 23.11 24.67
C TYR A 203 2.84 22.03 23.77
N ASN A 204 3.11 20.84 24.32
CA ASN A 204 3.64 19.71 23.56
C ASN A 204 2.65 19.24 22.50
N MET A 205 1.37 19.20 22.84
CA MET A 205 0.29 18.88 21.92
C MET A 205 0.25 19.85 20.74
N LEU A 206 0.21 21.15 21.00
CA LEU A 206 0.18 22.18 19.96
C LEU A 206 1.46 22.18 19.12
N SER A 207 2.62 22.00 19.74
CA SER A 207 3.91 21.90 19.04
C SER A 207 3.94 20.69 18.09
N LYS A 208 3.47 19.51 18.54
CA LYS A 208 3.38 18.31 17.69
C LYS A 208 2.35 18.48 16.57
N LEU A 209 1.18 19.04 16.85
CA LEU A 209 0.17 19.35 15.82
C LEU A 209 0.74 20.25 14.74
N TYR A 210 1.41 21.33 15.14
CA TYR A 210 2.03 22.24 14.19
C TYR A 210 3.14 21.55 13.39
N LYS A 211 4.17 21.03 14.06
CA LYS A 211 5.38 20.50 13.41
C LYS A 211 5.08 19.27 12.54
N MET A 212 4.21 18.38 13.01
CA MET A 212 4.00 17.09 12.39
C MET A 212 2.81 17.05 11.42
N CYS A 213 1.81 17.90 11.61
CA CYS A 213 0.61 17.91 10.78
C CYS A 213 0.48 19.14 9.88
N LEU A 214 0.62 20.34 10.45
CA LEU A 214 0.35 21.59 9.73
C LEU A 214 1.55 22.10 8.93
N ALA A 215 2.72 22.14 9.52
CA ALA A 215 3.91 22.68 8.86
C ALA A 215 4.25 21.97 7.53
N PRO A 216 4.17 20.62 7.41
CA PRO A 216 4.38 19.94 6.13
C PRO A 216 3.37 20.36 5.07
N GLU A 217 2.10 20.55 5.42
CA GLU A 217 1.06 20.97 4.48
C GLU A 217 1.25 22.40 4.02
N ILE A 218 1.54 23.31 4.96
CA ILE A 218 1.86 24.71 4.65
C ILE A 218 3.08 24.79 3.72
N LYS A 219 4.15 24.03 4.00
CA LYS A 219 5.33 23.96 3.15
C LYS A 219 5.03 23.46 1.74
N ASN A 220 4.11 22.50 1.61
CA ASN A 220 3.67 22.01 0.30
C ASN A 220 2.93 23.10 -0.49
N VAL A 221 2.05 23.86 0.16
CA VAL A 221 1.37 25.01 -0.46
C VAL A 221 2.38 26.07 -0.88
N GLN A 222 3.30 26.46 0.01
CA GLN A 222 4.37 27.42 -0.30
C GLN A 222 5.21 26.98 -1.50
N LYS A 223 5.68 25.74 -1.52
CA LYS A 223 6.44 25.18 -2.65
C LYS A 223 5.65 25.24 -3.97
N ALA A 224 4.34 24.97 -3.92
CA ALA A 224 3.50 25.02 -5.11
C ALA A 224 3.29 26.45 -5.62
N LEU A 225 3.19 27.42 -4.73
CA LEU A 225 3.05 28.84 -5.07
C LEU A 225 4.35 29.41 -5.67
N LEU A 226 5.51 29.02 -5.12
CA LEU A 226 6.84 29.49 -5.56
C LEU A 226 7.29 28.86 -6.88
N LYS A 227 6.82 27.66 -7.22
CA LYS A 227 7.15 27.04 -8.52
C LYS A 227 6.48 27.79 -9.67
N LYS A 228 7.16 27.91 -10.81
CA LYS A 228 6.60 28.38 -12.10
C LYS A 228 5.56 27.38 -12.64
N ARG A 229 4.48 27.17 -11.91
CA ARG A 229 3.33 26.36 -12.34
C ARG A 229 2.21 27.30 -12.80
N GLY A 230 1.42 26.86 -13.78
CA GLY A 230 0.24 27.62 -14.23
C GLY A 230 -0.74 27.88 -13.05
N ASN A 231 -1.47 28.99 -13.11
CA ASN A 231 -2.38 29.42 -12.04
C ASN A 231 -3.38 28.36 -11.61
N MET A 232 -3.91 27.57 -12.54
CA MET A 232 -4.82 26.45 -12.21
C MET A 232 -4.18 25.38 -11.33
N ALA A 233 -2.88 25.09 -11.49
CA ALA A 233 -2.19 24.13 -10.63
C ALA A 233 -1.99 24.66 -9.21
N LYS A 234 -1.77 25.96 -9.04
CA LYS A 234 -1.68 26.63 -7.73
C LYS A 234 -3.03 26.60 -7.01
N VAL A 235 -4.11 26.96 -7.71
CA VAL A 235 -5.47 26.90 -7.19
C VAL A 235 -5.83 25.49 -6.71
N ASN A 236 -5.51 24.47 -7.50
CA ASN A 236 -5.77 23.08 -7.10
C ASN A 236 -5.09 22.68 -5.79
N VAL A 237 -3.85 23.13 -5.54
CA VAL A 237 -3.14 22.83 -4.28
C VAL A 237 -3.80 23.52 -3.08
N ILE A 238 -4.21 24.78 -3.24
CA ILE A 238 -4.92 25.54 -2.19
C ILE A 238 -6.26 24.87 -1.89
N VAL A 239 -7.04 24.54 -2.91
CA VAL A 239 -8.33 23.87 -2.75
C VAL A 239 -8.16 22.51 -2.04
N GLN A 240 -7.16 21.74 -2.41
CA GLN A 240 -6.82 20.47 -1.74
C GLN A 240 -6.46 20.69 -0.26
N PHE A 241 -5.71 21.73 0.05
CA PHE A 241 -5.38 22.08 1.43
C PHE A 241 -6.64 22.41 2.24
N ILE A 242 -7.53 23.26 1.72
CA ILE A 242 -8.79 23.64 2.37
C ILE A 242 -9.67 22.41 2.60
N ILE A 243 -9.85 21.57 1.58
CA ILE A 243 -10.62 20.32 1.68
C ILE A 243 -10.04 19.41 2.77
N THR A 244 -8.73 19.29 2.83
CA THR A 244 -8.05 18.50 3.85
C THR A 244 -8.30 19.03 5.24
N MET A 245 -8.21 20.36 5.44
CA MET A 245 -8.47 21.00 6.73
C MET A 245 -9.92 20.80 7.19
N ILE A 246 -10.89 21.05 6.32
CA ILE A 246 -12.31 20.77 6.60
C ILE A 246 -12.51 19.30 6.98
N SER A 247 -11.93 18.40 6.22
CA SER A 247 -12.08 16.95 6.46
C SER A 247 -11.43 16.49 7.77
N MET A 248 -10.39 17.16 8.25
CA MET A 248 -9.76 16.86 9.54
C MET A 248 -10.58 17.32 10.74
N THR A 249 -11.36 18.39 10.60
CA THR A 249 -12.11 19.02 11.71
C THR A 249 -13.57 18.58 11.80
N THR A 250 -14.15 18.05 10.71
CA THR A 250 -15.56 17.66 10.66
C THR A 250 -15.80 16.20 11.08
N PRO A 251 -17.00 15.84 11.59
CA PRO A 251 -17.35 14.47 11.94
C PRO A 251 -17.30 13.50 10.75
N ARG A 252 -17.12 12.18 11.02
CA ARG A 252 -16.95 11.16 9.98
C ARG A 252 -18.16 11.04 9.05
N PHE A 253 -19.38 11.17 9.58
CA PHE A 253 -20.60 11.09 8.78
C PHE A 253 -20.72 12.23 7.76
N PHE A 254 -20.02 13.34 7.97
CA PHE A 254 -19.97 14.47 7.04
C PHE A 254 -18.79 14.36 6.06
N TYR A 255 -17.54 14.19 6.55
CA TYR A 255 -16.39 14.25 5.67
C TYR A 255 -16.29 13.09 4.69
N VAL A 256 -16.78 11.90 5.03
CA VAL A 256 -16.71 10.74 4.13
C VAL A 256 -17.59 10.94 2.88
N PRO A 257 -18.89 11.26 2.98
CA PRO A 257 -19.71 11.55 1.80
C PRO A 257 -19.21 12.78 1.03
N PHE A 258 -18.79 13.84 1.72
CA PHE A 258 -18.25 15.05 1.11
C PHE A 258 -17.02 14.74 0.23
N ASN A 259 -16.03 14.06 0.77
CA ASN A 259 -14.84 13.67 0.00
C ASN A 259 -15.14 12.65 -1.09
N LYS A 260 -16.12 11.77 -0.88
CA LYS A 260 -16.57 10.85 -1.92
C LYS A 260 -17.19 11.60 -3.09
N PHE A 261 -18.02 12.59 -2.82
CA PHE A 261 -18.61 13.46 -3.85
C PHE A 261 -17.51 14.15 -4.68
N ILE A 262 -16.55 14.81 -4.02
CA ILE A 262 -15.42 15.47 -4.70
C ILE A 262 -14.59 14.45 -5.49
N SER A 263 -14.28 13.31 -4.90
CA SER A 263 -13.49 12.25 -5.55
C SER A 263 -14.20 11.72 -6.80
N ASN A 264 -15.52 11.51 -6.73
CA ASN A 264 -16.30 11.10 -7.89
C ASN A 264 -16.28 12.17 -9.00
N PHE A 265 -16.43 13.44 -8.66
CA PHE A 265 -16.33 14.52 -9.64
C PHE A 265 -14.98 14.51 -10.37
N VAL A 266 -13.87 14.38 -9.61
CA VAL A 266 -12.52 14.30 -10.19
C VAL A 266 -12.36 13.02 -11.03
N PHE A 267 -12.90 11.89 -10.58
CA PHE A 267 -12.85 10.62 -11.31
C PHE A 267 -13.57 10.73 -12.65
N PHE A 268 -14.82 11.23 -12.67
CA PHE A 268 -15.60 11.37 -13.91
C PHE A 268 -14.99 12.38 -14.87
N ARG A 269 -14.41 13.48 -14.35
CA ARG A 269 -13.65 14.44 -15.18
C ARG A 269 -12.44 13.77 -15.84
N LYS A 270 -11.67 12.98 -15.10
CA LYS A 270 -10.54 12.22 -15.67
C LYS A 270 -11.02 11.22 -16.70
N ARG A 271 -12.09 10.46 -16.41
CA ARG A 271 -12.70 9.52 -17.34
C ARG A 271 -13.08 10.21 -18.65
N TRP A 272 -13.73 11.36 -18.58
CA TRP A 272 -14.11 12.14 -19.75
C TRP A 272 -12.90 12.58 -20.60
N ILE A 273 -11.83 13.09 -19.93
CA ILE A 273 -10.60 13.51 -20.61
C ILE A 273 -9.92 12.33 -21.32
N TYR A 274 -9.80 11.17 -20.65
CA TYR A 274 -9.16 10.00 -21.24
C TYR A 274 -9.99 9.38 -22.37
N ASN A 275 -11.31 9.34 -22.23
CA ASN A 275 -12.19 8.90 -23.30
C ASN A 275 -12.05 9.79 -24.55
N LYS A 276 -12.01 11.13 -24.37
CA LYS A 276 -11.81 12.08 -25.48
C LYS A 276 -10.46 11.88 -26.18
N LYS A 277 -9.45 11.42 -25.46
CA LYS A 277 -8.11 11.13 -26.01
C LYS A 277 -7.98 9.71 -26.58
N GLY A 278 -9.01 8.88 -26.52
CA GLY A 278 -8.95 7.48 -26.92
C GLY A 278 -8.02 6.59 -26.08
N VAL A 279 -7.58 7.07 -24.90
CA VAL A 279 -6.65 6.34 -24.04
C VAL A 279 -7.39 5.37 -23.14
N LYS A 280 -7.13 4.08 -23.32
CA LYS A 280 -7.67 3.02 -22.45
C LYS A 280 -6.81 2.89 -21.19
N ASN A 281 -7.40 3.10 -20.02
CA ASN A 281 -6.75 2.96 -18.72
C ASN A 281 -7.79 2.66 -17.63
N PHE A 282 -7.37 2.62 -16.36
CA PHE A 282 -8.26 2.39 -15.22
C PHE A 282 -9.53 3.27 -15.21
N PHE A 283 -9.43 4.53 -15.62
CA PHE A 283 -10.57 5.46 -15.60
C PHE A 283 -11.61 5.14 -16.68
N THR A 284 -11.19 4.58 -17.82
CA THR A 284 -12.06 4.32 -18.98
C THR A 284 -12.57 2.88 -19.01
N HIS A 285 -11.90 1.97 -18.28
CA HIS A 285 -12.19 0.55 -18.35
C HIS A 285 -13.35 0.17 -17.43
N GLU A 286 -14.44 -0.33 -18.00
CA GLU A 286 -15.46 -1.10 -17.27
C GLU A 286 -15.07 -2.57 -17.33
N THR A 287 -14.40 -3.04 -16.30
CA THR A 287 -13.94 -4.42 -16.24
C THR A 287 -15.12 -5.32 -15.91
N LYS A 288 -15.55 -6.15 -16.85
CA LYS A 288 -16.47 -7.27 -16.59
C LYS A 288 -15.69 -8.34 -15.81
N ARG A 289 -15.89 -8.36 -14.49
CA ARG A 289 -15.32 -9.38 -13.61
C ARG A 289 -16.29 -10.52 -13.46
N ASN A 290 -15.79 -11.75 -13.43
CA ASN A 290 -16.61 -12.88 -13.07
C ASN A 290 -16.91 -12.84 -11.56
N LYS A 291 -18.07 -12.34 -11.20
CA LYS A 291 -18.51 -12.13 -9.82
C LYS A 291 -18.50 -13.42 -8.99
N LYS A 292 -18.66 -14.60 -9.63
CA LYS A 292 -18.61 -15.91 -8.97
C LYS A 292 -17.28 -16.15 -8.26
N TYR A 293 -16.20 -15.58 -8.74
CA TYR A 293 -14.86 -15.81 -8.23
C TYR A 293 -14.29 -14.62 -7.44
N LEU A 294 -15.07 -13.59 -7.16
CA LEU A 294 -14.61 -12.49 -6.31
C LEU A 294 -14.54 -12.92 -4.85
N ILE A 295 -13.44 -12.66 -4.18
CA ILE A 295 -13.22 -13.04 -2.77
C ILE A 295 -14.30 -12.45 -1.85
N ASP A 296 -14.78 -11.23 -2.13
CA ASP A 296 -15.84 -10.59 -1.34
C ASP A 296 -17.21 -11.29 -1.49
N SER A 297 -17.41 -12.08 -2.54
CA SER A 297 -18.64 -12.89 -2.74
C SER A 297 -18.56 -14.26 -2.08
N ILE A 298 -17.39 -14.65 -1.60
CA ILE A 298 -17.13 -15.87 -0.86
C ILE A 298 -17.31 -15.53 0.61
N ASP A 299 -18.29 -16.16 1.27
CA ASP A 299 -18.49 -15.99 2.69
C ASP A 299 -17.29 -16.57 3.46
N LEU A 300 -16.40 -15.68 3.87
CA LEU A 300 -15.21 -16.02 4.67
C LEU A 300 -15.62 -16.48 6.11
N THR A 301 -16.90 -16.34 6.48
CA THR A 301 -17.35 -16.52 7.87
C THR A 301 -17.86 -17.92 8.21
N GLY A 302 -18.19 -18.80 7.23
CA GLY A 302 -18.88 -19.99 7.71
C GLY A 302 -18.78 -21.30 6.97
N LYS A 303 -18.76 -21.35 5.67
CA LYS A 303 -18.95 -22.63 4.94
C LYS A 303 -17.76 -23.15 4.14
N ARG A 304 -16.72 -22.33 3.88
CA ARG A 304 -15.50 -22.77 3.20
C ARG A 304 -14.25 -22.48 4.02
N LYS A 305 -14.08 -23.19 5.13
CA LYS A 305 -12.89 -23.09 6.02
C LYS A 305 -11.53 -23.30 5.33
N LYS A 306 -11.50 -23.75 4.07
CA LYS A 306 -10.26 -24.05 3.33
C LYS A 306 -9.72 -22.88 2.48
N GLU A 307 -10.52 -21.84 2.21
CA GLU A 307 -10.11 -20.74 1.32
C GLU A 307 -9.83 -19.46 2.13
N LYS A 308 -8.85 -19.51 3.03
CA LYS A 308 -8.49 -18.38 3.88
C LYS A 308 -7.50 -17.41 3.25
N SER A 309 -6.90 -17.76 2.13
CA SER A 309 -5.85 -16.95 1.48
C SER A 309 -6.03 -16.91 -0.03
N LEU A 310 -5.33 -15.97 -0.67
CA LEU A 310 -5.34 -15.83 -2.13
C LEU A 310 -4.83 -17.10 -2.83
N ARG A 311 -3.78 -17.72 -2.31
CA ARG A 311 -3.20 -18.96 -2.85
C ARG A 311 -4.15 -20.13 -2.69
N SER A 312 -4.77 -20.32 -1.51
CA SER A 312 -5.73 -21.40 -1.29
C SER A 312 -6.96 -21.25 -2.18
N PHE A 313 -7.42 -20.01 -2.43
CA PHE A 313 -8.50 -19.72 -3.36
C PHE A 313 -8.14 -20.10 -4.80
N VAL A 314 -6.92 -19.79 -5.23
CA VAL A 314 -6.42 -20.14 -6.57
C VAL A 314 -6.27 -21.66 -6.73
N ASN A 315 -5.72 -22.36 -5.74
CA ASN A 315 -5.39 -23.79 -5.84
C ASN A 315 -6.61 -24.72 -5.73
N ASN A 316 -7.64 -24.34 -4.96
CA ASN A 316 -8.78 -25.25 -4.71
C ASN A 316 -9.70 -25.46 -5.93
N ASP A 317 -9.66 -24.57 -6.92
CA ASP A 317 -10.47 -24.72 -8.14
C ASP A 317 -9.65 -25.14 -9.38
N ILE A 318 -8.35 -25.27 -9.22
CA ILE A 318 -7.45 -25.61 -10.31
C ILE A 318 -6.92 -27.03 -10.10
N ASN A 319 -7.66 -28.02 -10.63
CA ASN A 319 -7.00 -29.14 -11.31
C ASN A 319 -6.33 -28.57 -12.59
N ILE A 320 -5.47 -27.56 -12.42
CA ILE A 320 -4.56 -27.17 -13.49
C ILE A 320 -3.53 -28.28 -13.54
N SER A 321 -3.66 -29.06 -14.63
CA SER A 321 -2.58 -29.89 -15.12
C SER A 321 -1.26 -29.12 -14.91
N THR A 322 -0.46 -29.59 -13.99
CA THR A 322 0.83 -29.11 -13.51
C THR A 322 1.91 -29.05 -14.60
N GLY A 323 1.56 -28.61 -15.82
CA GLY A 323 2.49 -28.52 -16.94
C GLY A 323 3.57 -27.44 -16.80
N LEU A 324 3.31 -26.37 -16.04
CA LEU A 324 4.27 -25.26 -15.92
C LEU A 324 5.23 -25.39 -14.74
N PHE A 325 4.87 -26.10 -13.67
CA PHE A 325 5.76 -26.30 -12.51
C PHE A 325 6.65 -27.54 -12.61
N LYS A 326 6.42 -28.46 -13.54
CA LYS A 326 7.35 -29.56 -13.81
C LYS A 326 8.66 -29.09 -14.45
N ASN A 327 8.70 -27.89 -15.01
CA ASN A 327 9.92 -27.36 -15.63
C ASN A 327 10.89 -26.67 -14.62
N GLU A 328 10.48 -26.36 -13.40
CA GLU A 328 11.43 -25.84 -12.38
C GLU A 328 12.39 -26.91 -11.86
N VAL A 329 11.96 -28.18 -11.86
CA VAL A 329 12.85 -29.31 -11.53
C VAL A 329 13.88 -29.56 -12.64
N ALA A 330 13.53 -29.26 -13.89
CA ALA A 330 14.46 -29.35 -15.02
C ALA A 330 15.51 -28.24 -15.04
N LEU A 331 15.15 -27.01 -14.60
CA LEU A 331 16.09 -25.89 -14.48
C LEU A 331 17.08 -26.06 -13.32
N SER A 332 16.66 -26.68 -12.21
CA SER A 332 17.56 -26.98 -11.10
C SER A 332 18.58 -28.09 -11.42
N SER A 333 18.26 -28.99 -12.33
CA SER A 333 19.18 -30.02 -12.81
C SER A 333 20.19 -29.49 -13.83
N LEU A 334 19.84 -28.48 -14.61
CA LEU A 334 20.74 -27.80 -15.55
C LEU A 334 21.76 -26.85 -14.86
N MET A 335 21.45 -26.37 -13.65
CA MET A 335 22.37 -25.53 -12.88
C MET A 335 23.34 -26.31 -11.98
N LYS A 336 23.16 -27.63 -11.83
CA LYS A 336 24.08 -28.51 -11.08
C LYS A 336 25.15 -29.19 -11.94
N GLY A 337 25.20 -28.89 -13.23
CA GLY A 337 26.11 -29.47 -14.19
C GLY A 337 27.12 -28.49 -14.80
N ARG A 338 27.45 -27.42 -14.06
CA ARG A 338 28.60 -26.54 -14.41
C ARG A 338 29.41 -26.17 -13.18
#